data_be560355017968dffa01f1a851a52f43
#
_entry.id   be560355017968dffa01f1a851a52f43
#
_cell.length_a   1.000
_cell.length_b   1.000
_cell.length_c   1.000
_cell.angle_alpha   90.00
_cell.angle_beta   90.00
_cell.angle_gamma   90.00
#
_symmetry.space_group_name_H-M   'P 1'
#
loop_
_entity.id
_entity.type
_entity.pdbx_description
1 polymer ?
#
loop_
_entity_poly.entity_id
_entity_poly.type
_entity_poly.pdbx_seq_one_letter_code
_entity_poly.pdbx_strand_id
1 'polypeptide(L)'
;FPDRVIIVRFTADKPGELNFKVSYDSPLQSTVRKQGKKLVLRGKGGDHEGVKGVIEVETQSQVIAESGKVSLTDKYISVEHATAATLYIAAPTNFVNYHNVKGNESKKASALLAGAMKKEYSEALKAHTDYYQSQFNRVSLSLGGENTKTARQEAVKRIAGFSQGNDPALAALMFQYGL
;
A
#
# COMPACT_ATOMS: atom_id res chain seq x y z
N PHE A 1 -0.90 7.73 -4.23
CA PHE A 1 -0.75 9.03 -4.87
C PHE A 1 -2.14 9.57 -5.17
N PRO A 2 -2.41 10.86 -5.06
CA PRO A 2 -1.45 11.95 -4.84
C PRO A 2 -1.06 12.18 -3.37
N ASP A 3 -1.81 11.66 -2.40
CA ASP A 3 -1.65 11.96 -0.97
C ASP A 3 -0.47 11.25 -0.30
N ARG A 4 0.25 10.40 -1.02
CA ARG A 4 1.40 9.61 -0.52
C ARG A 4 1.06 8.75 0.70
N VAL A 5 -0.14 8.18 0.69
CA VAL A 5 -0.64 7.22 1.66
C VAL A 5 -1.13 5.97 0.96
N ILE A 6 -1.15 4.85 1.65
CA ILE A 6 -1.84 3.64 1.22
C ILE A 6 -3.21 3.68 1.87
N ILE A 7 -4.26 3.51 1.06
CA ILE A 7 -5.63 3.43 1.53
C ILE A 7 -6.19 2.07 1.12
N VAL A 8 -6.65 1.28 2.09
CA VAL A 8 -7.26 -0.03 1.87
C VAL A 8 -8.67 0.01 2.41
N ARG A 9 -9.66 -0.25 1.56
CA ARG A 9 -11.06 -0.33 1.97
C ARG A 9 -11.52 -1.78 1.95
N PHE A 10 -12.13 -2.19 3.04
CA PHE A 10 -12.78 -3.48 3.22
C PHE A 10 -14.28 -3.27 3.32
N THR A 11 -15.03 -4.13 2.66
CA THR A 11 -16.50 -4.16 2.74
C THR A 11 -16.96 -5.59 2.95
N ALA A 12 -18.03 -5.79 3.71
CA ALA A 12 -18.69 -7.08 3.84
C ALA A 12 -20.02 -7.06 3.08
N ASP A 13 -20.40 -8.19 2.48
CA ASP A 13 -21.67 -8.34 1.78
C ASP A 13 -22.87 -8.29 2.76
N LYS A 14 -22.61 -8.68 4.01
CA LYS A 14 -23.60 -8.62 5.08
C LYS A 14 -23.18 -7.62 6.15
N PRO A 15 -24.10 -6.78 6.62
CA PRO A 15 -23.80 -5.82 7.68
C PRO A 15 -23.26 -6.49 8.95
N GLY A 16 -22.20 -5.91 9.53
CA GLY A 16 -21.66 -6.36 10.81
C GLY A 16 -20.78 -7.62 10.75
N GLU A 17 -20.47 -8.17 9.57
CA GLU A 17 -19.67 -9.39 9.47
C GLU A 17 -18.17 -9.13 9.23
N LEU A 18 -17.75 -7.88 9.13
CA LEU A 18 -16.33 -7.55 8.92
C LEU A 18 -15.58 -7.57 10.25
N ASN A 19 -14.67 -8.54 10.38
CA ASN A 19 -13.81 -8.71 11.55
C ASN A 19 -12.38 -8.97 11.09
N PHE A 20 -11.42 -8.14 11.53
CA PHE A 20 -10.01 -8.32 11.21
C PHE A 20 -9.09 -7.59 12.21
N LYS A 21 -7.80 -7.92 12.15
CA LYS A 21 -6.74 -7.23 12.87
C LYS A 21 -5.68 -6.70 11.91
N VAL A 22 -5.12 -5.55 12.25
CA VAL A 22 -3.98 -4.95 11.55
C VAL A 22 -2.81 -4.89 12.53
N SER A 23 -1.69 -5.48 12.17
CA SER A 23 -0.44 -5.46 12.93
C SER A 23 0.73 -5.16 12.02
N TYR A 24 1.86 -4.83 12.60
CA TYR A 24 3.11 -4.69 11.87
C TYR A 24 4.05 -5.86 12.17
N ASP A 25 4.70 -6.32 11.12
CA ASP A 25 5.91 -7.13 11.17
C ASP A 25 7.01 -6.43 10.36
N SER A 26 8.24 -6.44 10.85
CA SER A 26 9.33 -5.72 10.22
C SER A 26 10.66 -6.43 10.45
N PRO A 27 11.47 -6.64 9.40
CA PRO A 27 12.83 -7.15 9.53
C PRO A 27 13.81 -6.11 10.12
N LEU A 28 13.41 -4.84 10.20
CA LEU A 28 14.22 -3.79 10.78
C LEU A 28 14.18 -3.85 12.31
N GLN A 29 15.22 -3.35 12.95
CA GLN A 29 15.14 -3.04 14.38
C GLN A 29 14.04 -2.00 14.59
N SER A 30 12.94 -2.41 15.20
CA SER A 30 11.74 -1.59 15.25
C SER A 30 10.98 -1.74 16.56
N THR A 31 10.12 -0.77 16.84
CA THR A 31 9.18 -0.78 17.96
C THR A 31 7.79 -0.44 17.44
N VAL A 32 6.77 -1.13 17.99
CA VAL A 32 5.36 -0.86 17.68
C VAL A 32 4.68 -0.35 18.95
N ARG A 33 3.91 0.74 18.83
CA ARG A 33 3.18 1.34 19.94
C ARG A 33 1.88 1.99 19.50
N LYS A 34 0.90 1.99 20.38
CA LYS A 34 -0.30 2.82 20.26
C LYS A 34 0.06 4.29 20.53
N GLN A 35 -0.43 5.18 19.67
CA GLN A 35 -0.33 6.62 19.87
C GLN A 35 -1.66 7.29 19.53
N GLY A 36 -2.45 7.63 20.53
CA GLY A 36 -3.81 8.12 20.33
C GLY A 36 -4.67 7.08 19.64
N LYS A 37 -5.20 7.41 18.46
CA LYS A 37 -5.99 6.49 17.60
C LYS A 37 -5.15 5.74 16.55
N LYS A 38 -3.83 5.83 16.62
CA LYS A 38 -2.91 5.26 15.61
C LYS A 38 -2.08 4.12 16.19
N LEU A 39 -1.83 3.12 15.36
CA LEU A 39 -0.74 2.17 15.58
C LEU A 39 0.49 2.71 14.87
N VAL A 40 1.60 2.80 15.57
CA VAL A 40 2.84 3.43 15.10
C VAL A 40 3.98 2.42 15.19
N LEU A 41 4.64 2.17 14.04
CA LEU A 41 5.91 1.47 13.98
C LEU A 41 7.02 2.49 13.76
N ARG A 42 8.08 2.43 14.57
CA ARG A 42 9.35 3.14 14.36
C ARG A 42 10.44 2.14 14.09
N GLY A 43 11.15 2.33 13.00
CA GLY A 43 12.26 1.48 12.60
C GLY A 43 13.44 2.28 12.12
N LYS A 44 14.61 1.63 12.15
CA LYS A 44 15.87 2.20 11.67
C LYS A 44 16.55 1.21 10.75
N GLY A 45 17.10 1.70 9.64
CA GLY A 45 17.91 0.91 8.72
C GLY A 45 19.16 0.37 9.42
N GLY A 46 19.51 -0.87 9.09
CA GLY A 46 20.72 -1.53 9.61
C GLY A 46 22.00 -0.94 9.04
N ASP A 47 23.10 -1.23 9.71
CA ASP A 47 24.44 -0.95 9.20
C ASP A 47 24.79 -1.89 8.04
N HIS A 48 25.51 -1.40 7.04
CA HIS A 48 25.91 -2.17 5.88
C HIS A 48 27.35 -1.84 5.48
N GLU A 49 28.22 -2.85 5.35
CA GLU A 49 29.62 -2.72 4.93
C GLU A 49 30.41 -1.62 5.70
N GLY A 50 30.22 -1.55 7.01
CA GLY A 50 30.90 -0.56 7.86
C GLY A 50 30.27 0.84 7.86
N VAL A 51 29.24 1.07 7.03
CA VAL A 51 28.49 2.32 7.00
C VAL A 51 27.28 2.20 7.92
N LYS A 52 27.16 3.14 8.86
CA LYS A 52 26.03 3.16 9.79
C LYS A 52 24.72 3.53 9.09
N GLY A 53 23.66 2.76 9.35
CA GLY A 53 22.32 3.10 8.92
C GLY A 53 21.85 4.39 9.60
N VAL A 54 21.39 5.36 8.80
CA VAL A 54 20.93 6.68 9.27
C VAL A 54 19.48 6.97 8.87
N ILE A 55 18.88 6.08 8.09
CA ILE A 55 17.50 6.25 7.66
C ILE A 55 16.57 5.69 8.75
N GLU A 56 15.71 6.55 9.22
CA GLU A 56 14.65 6.23 10.17
C GLU A 56 13.30 6.28 9.45
N VAL A 57 12.41 5.36 9.79
CA VAL A 57 11.04 5.29 9.26
C VAL A 57 10.04 5.36 10.41
N GLU A 58 8.98 6.11 10.23
CA GLU A 58 7.81 5.99 11.08
C GLU A 58 6.60 5.66 10.21
N THR A 59 6.02 4.49 10.45
CA THR A 59 4.76 4.09 9.82
C THR A 59 3.62 4.31 10.81
N GLN A 60 2.64 5.09 10.40
CA GLN A 60 1.42 5.33 11.17
C GLN A 60 0.22 4.72 10.43
N SER A 61 -0.57 3.92 11.14
CA SER A 61 -1.84 3.39 10.62
C SER A 61 -3.01 3.80 11.49
N GLN A 62 -4.14 4.10 10.84
CA GLN A 62 -5.42 4.35 11.49
C GLN A 62 -6.54 3.71 10.68
N VAL A 63 -7.55 3.17 11.38
CA VAL A 63 -8.75 2.61 10.77
C VAL A 63 -9.94 3.49 11.10
N ILE A 64 -10.79 3.75 10.10
CA ILE A 64 -12.15 4.27 10.25
C ILE A 64 -13.11 3.17 9.85
N ALA A 65 -14.02 2.77 10.72
CA ALA A 65 -15.04 1.78 10.44
C ALA A 65 -16.43 2.43 10.33
N GLU A 66 -17.21 1.91 9.40
CA GLU A 66 -18.64 2.18 9.29
C GLU A 66 -19.36 1.09 10.08
N SER A 67 -19.98 1.48 11.19
CA SER A 67 -20.50 0.58 12.23
C SER A 67 -19.44 -0.27 12.94
N GLY A 68 -19.87 -1.07 13.91
CA GLY A 68 -18.98 -1.94 14.66
C GLY A 68 -18.06 -1.19 15.64
N LYS A 69 -16.98 -1.85 16.01
CA LYS A 69 -16.04 -1.36 17.02
C LYS A 69 -14.62 -1.42 16.51
N VAL A 70 -13.87 -0.33 16.71
CA VAL A 70 -12.42 -0.29 16.51
C VAL A 70 -11.74 -0.20 17.87
N SER A 71 -10.87 -1.14 18.18
CA SER A 71 -10.05 -1.14 19.39
C SER A 71 -8.55 -1.15 19.03
N LEU A 72 -7.72 -0.66 19.91
CA LEU A 72 -6.30 -0.44 19.66
C LEU A 72 -5.46 -0.83 20.88
N THR A 73 -4.49 -1.67 20.66
CA THR A 73 -3.43 -2.04 21.62
C THR A 73 -2.06 -1.57 21.11
N ASP A 74 -1.00 -1.80 21.88
CA ASP A 74 0.38 -1.54 21.41
C ASP A 74 0.85 -2.53 20.31
N LYS A 75 0.04 -3.55 19.97
CA LYS A 75 0.43 -4.58 19.00
C LYS A 75 -0.43 -4.57 17.75
N TYR A 76 -1.69 -4.18 17.84
CA TYR A 76 -2.63 -4.25 16.71
C TYR A 76 -3.81 -3.31 16.86
N ILE A 77 -4.45 -3.01 15.73
CA ILE A 77 -5.79 -2.45 15.61
C ILE A 77 -6.75 -3.62 15.39
N SER A 78 -7.82 -3.76 16.16
CA SER A 78 -8.91 -4.73 15.93
C SER A 78 -10.16 -4.00 15.43
N VAL A 79 -10.77 -4.57 14.41
CA VAL A 79 -12.08 -4.16 13.88
C VAL A 79 -13.05 -5.31 14.11
N GLU A 80 -14.19 -5.04 14.70
CA GLU A 80 -15.20 -6.04 15.07
C GLU A 80 -16.59 -5.56 14.63
N HIS A 81 -17.34 -6.45 14.00
CA HIS A 81 -18.73 -6.23 13.58
C HIS A 81 -18.96 -4.99 12.71
N ALA A 82 -18.00 -4.64 11.86
CA ALA A 82 -18.14 -3.53 10.93
C ALA A 82 -18.85 -3.96 9.63
N THR A 83 -19.49 -3.01 8.96
CA THR A 83 -20.03 -3.20 7.61
C THR A 83 -18.99 -2.83 6.56
N ALA A 84 -18.22 -1.78 6.83
CA ALA A 84 -17.07 -1.40 6.03
C ALA A 84 -15.99 -0.77 6.93
N ALA A 85 -14.75 -0.82 6.50
CA ALA A 85 -13.65 -0.17 7.19
C ALA A 85 -12.60 0.31 6.19
N THR A 86 -12.05 1.48 6.44
CA THR A 86 -10.96 2.05 5.65
C THR A 86 -9.70 2.17 6.50
N LEU A 87 -8.64 1.50 6.07
CA LEU A 87 -7.31 1.57 6.67
C LEU A 87 -6.47 2.59 5.89
N TYR A 88 -5.88 3.52 6.62
CA TYR A 88 -4.94 4.51 6.11
C TYR A 88 -3.55 4.22 6.65
N ILE A 89 -2.53 4.23 5.79
CA ILE A 89 -1.14 3.96 6.16
C ILE A 89 -0.24 5.04 5.56
N ALA A 90 0.55 5.71 6.40
CA ALA A 90 1.60 6.64 5.99
C ALA A 90 2.95 6.14 6.52
N ALA A 91 3.96 6.02 5.65
CA ALA A 91 5.27 5.46 6.00
C ALA A 91 6.43 6.30 5.43
N PRO A 92 6.55 7.56 5.80
CA PRO A 92 7.68 8.39 5.40
C PRO A 92 8.93 8.06 6.20
N THR A 93 10.07 8.52 5.66
CA THR A 93 11.37 8.47 6.30
C THR A 93 11.87 9.87 6.66
N ASN A 94 12.97 9.92 7.42
CA ASN A 94 13.73 11.14 7.69
C ASN A 94 14.52 11.65 6.46
N PHE A 95 14.49 10.91 5.34
CA PHE A 95 15.15 11.34 4.11
C PHE A 95 14.50 12.61 3.54
N VAL A 96 15.32 13.60 3.24
CA VAL A 96 14.94 14.84 2.55
C VAL A 96 15.53 14.83 1.14
N ASN A 97 16.85 14.65 1.05
CA ASN A 97 17.61 14.47 -0.17
C ASN A 97 18.96 13.81 0.17
N TYR A 98 19.79 13.53 -0.83
CA TYR A 98 21.06 12.82 -0.66
C TYR A 98 22.12 13.54 0.19
N HIS A 99 21.95 14.83 0.46
CA HIS A 99 22.78 15.61 1.41
C HIS A 99 22.12 15.78 2.78
N ASN A 100 20.85 15.45 2.93
CA ASN A 100 20.09 15.73 4.14
C ASN A 100 19.14 14.60 4.51
N VAL A 101 19.45 13.91 5.59
CA VAL A 101 18.64 12.85 6.20
C VAL A 101 18.10 13.26 7.59
N LYS A 102 17.97 14.57 7.85
CA LYS A 102 17.50 15.12 9.12
C LYS A 102 16.03 15.55 9.08
N GLY A 103 15.24 14.95 8.20
CA GLY A 103 13.79 15.17 8.16
C GLY A 103 13.12 14.62 9.42
N ASN A 104 11.90 15.08 9.68
CA ASN A 104 11.07 14.57 10.78
C ASN A 104 10.00 13.65 10.19
N GLU A 105 10.26 12.33 10.23
CA GLU A 105 9.37 11.28 9.72
C GLU A 105 8.05 11.24 10.48
N SER A 106 8.07 11.47 11.79
CA SER A 106 6.87 11.47 12.63
C SER A 106 5.91 12.60 12.25
N LYS A 107 6.44 13.82 12.09
CA LYS A 107 5.66 14.98 11.66
C LYS A 107 5.12 14.77 10.23
N LYS A 108 5.95 14.23 9.32
CA LYS A 108 5.53 13.90 7.95
C LYS A 108 4.41 12.87 7.95
N ALA A 109 4.55 11.75 8.69
CA ALA A 109 3.54 10.70 8.78
C ALA A 109 2.20 11.24 9.29
N SER A 110 2.25 12.02 10.37
CA SER A 110 1.05 12.62 10.96
C SER A 110 0.34 13.58 9.99
N ALA A 111 1.10 14.39 9.25
CA ALA A 111 0.54 15.35 8.29
C ALA A 111 -0.09 14.63 7.09
N LEU A 112 0.60 13.63 6.52
CA LEU A 112 0.10 12.83 5.40
C LEU A 112 -1.19 12.09 5.76
N LEU A 113 -1.19 11.42 6.91
CA LEU A 113 -2.34 10.66 7.39
C LEU A 113 -3.54 11.59 7.63
N ALA A 114 -3.33 12.70 8.35
CA ALA A 114 -4.39 13.66 8.62
C ALA A 114 -4.93 14.33 7.35
N GLY A 115 -4.08 14.57 6.35
CA GLY A 115 -4.49 15.11 5.05
C GLY A 115 -5.37 14.14 4.28
N ALA A 116 -4.94 12.87 4.17
CA ALA A 116 -5.69 11.84 3.46
C ALA A 116 -7.05 11.54 4.10
N MET A 117 -7.12 11.53 5.43
CA MET A 117 -8.35 11.22 6.16
C MET A 117 -9.42 12.33 6.11
N LYS A 118 -9.10 13.50 5.54
CA LYS A 118 -10.09 14.58 5.31
C LYS A 118 -10.93 14.36 4.06
N LYS A 119 -10.52 13.45 3.18
CA LYS A 119 -11.18 13.15 1.91
C LYS A 119 -12.07 11.93 2.05
N GLU A 120 -13.20 11.97 1.35
CA GLU A 120 -14.01 10.77 1.17
C GLU A 120 -13.24 9.72 0.33
N TYR A 121 -13.49 8.44 0.61
CA TYR A 121 -12.80 7.35 -0.09
C TYR A 121 -12.98 7.42 -1.62
N SER A 122 -14.17 7.71 -2.09
CA SER A 122 -14.49 7.84 -3.51
C SER A 122 -13.70 8.96 -4.19
N GLU A 123 -13.51 10.08 -3.51
CA GLU A 123 -12.71 11.21 -3.99
C GLU A 123 -11.22 10.83 -4.07
N ALA A 124 -10.70 10.19 -3.03
CA ALA A 124 -9.32 9.72 -2.99
C ALA A 124 -9.05 8.66 -4.08
N LEU A 125 -9.98 7.72 -4.29
CA LEU A 125 -9.91 6.70 -5.34
C LEU A 125 -9.93 7.35 -6.73
N LYS A 126 -10.83 8.29 -6.96
CA LYS A 126 -10.90 9.01 -8.24
C LYS A 126 -9.60 9.74 -8.55
N ALA A 127 -9.07 10.51 -7.59
CA ALA A 127 -7.83 11.24 -7.76
C ALA A 127 -6.62 10.31 -8.04
N HIS A 128 -6.57 9.15 -7.37
CA HIS A 128 -5.57 8.13 -7.63
C HIS A 128 -5.68 7.55 -9.04
N THR A 129 -6.90 7.17 -9.44
CA THR A 129 -7.16 6.57 -10.76
C THR A 129 -6.86 7.54 -11.89
N ASP A 130 -7.33 8.78 -11.80
CA ASP A 130 -7.07 9.81 -12.80
C ASP A 130 -5.57 10.04 -12.98
N TYR A 131 -4.83 10.16 -11.88
CA TYR A 131 -3.38 10.34 -11.94
C TYR A 131 -2.68 9.12 -12.54
N TYR A 132 -3.00 7.92 -12.06
CA TYR A 132 -2.39 6.68 -12.56
C TYR A 132 -2.64 6.52 -14.06
N GLN A 133 -3.88 6.66 -14.51
CA GLN A 133 -4.26 6.57 -15.92
C GLN A 133 -3.56 7.62 -16.77
N SER A 134 -3.36 8.83 -16.27
CA SER A 134 -2.63 9.87 -16.99
C SER A 134 -1.17 9.50 -17.29
N GLN A 135 -0.58 8.61 -16.52
CA GLN A 135 0.77 8.06 -16.75
C GLN A 135 0.71 6.76 -17.55
N PHE A 136 -0.09 5.81 -17.08
CA PHE A 136 -0.18 4.47 -17.66
C PHE A 136 -0.64 4.47 -19.12
N ASN A 137 -1.63 5.30 -19.46
CA ASN A 137 -2.19 5.37 -20.81
C ASN A 137 -1.29 6.07 -21.84
N ARG A 138 -0.11 6.54 -21.44
CA ARG A 138 0.84 7.21 -22.35
C ARG A 138 1.59 6.23 -23.24
N VAL A 139 1.67 4.98 -22.83
CA VAL A 139 2.36 3.92 -23.55
C VAL A 139 1.48 2.68 -23.59
N SER A 140 1.37 2.06 -24.77
CA SER A 140 0.70 0.77 -24.95
C SER A 140 1.51 -0.10 -25.90
N LEU A 141 1.52 -1.40 -25.64
CA LEU A 141 2.16 -2.40 -26.48
C LEU A 141 1.15 -3.48 -26.82
N SER A 142 0.91 -3.71 -28.10
CA SER A 142 0.19 -4.88 -28.61
C SER A 142 1.11 -5.67 -29.53
N LEU A 143 1.27 -6.94 -29.24
CA LEU A 143 2.05 -7.89 -30.06
C LEU A 143 1.12 -8.90 -30.76
N GLY A 144 -0.19 -8.70 -30.68
CA GLY A 144 -1.19 -9.63 -31.16
C GLY A 144 -1.38 -10.83 -30.22
N GLY A 145 -2.24 -11.75 -30.62
CA GLY A 145 -2.48 -13.00 -29.89
C GLY A 145 -3.42 -12.89 -28.67
N GLU A 146 -4.05 -11.75 -28.43
CA GLU A 146 -4.93 -11.50 -27.28
C GLU A 146 -6.16 -12.43 -27.25
N ASN A 147 -6.59 -12.89 -28.41
CA ASN A 147 -7.77 -13.75 -28.58
C ASN A 147 -7.44 -15.24 -28.69
N THR A 148 -6.19 -15.65 -28.51
CA THR A 148 -5.77 -17.05 -28.58
C THR A 148 -6.28 -17.86 -27.39
N LYS A 149 -6.34 -19.19 -27.54
CA LYS A 149 -6.63 -20.10 -26.42
C LYS A 149 -5.62 -19.95 -25.29
N THR A 150 -4.34 -19.72 -25.61
CA THR A 150 -3.27 -19.48 -24.64
C THR A 150 -3.50 -18.22 -23.84
N ALA A 151 -3.87 -17.12 -24.47
CA ALA A 151 -4.12 -15.85 -23.81
C ALA A 151 -5.29 -15.89 -22.80
N ARG A 152 -6.20 -16.87 -22.94
CA ARG A 152 -7.36 -17.08 -22.04
C ARG A 152 -7.06 -18.00 -20.85
N GLN A 153 -5.86 -18.58 -20.79
CA GLN A 153 -5.46 -19.42 -19.64
C GLN A 153 -5.09 -18.57 -18.43
N GLU A 154 -5.04 -19.22 -17.27
CA GLU A 154 -4.56 -18.62 -16.03
C GLU A 154 -3.11 -18.13 -16.18
N ALA A 155 -2.78 -16.98 -15.61
CA ALA A 155 -1.46 -16.36 -15.72
C ALA A 155 -0.33 -17.30 -15.28
N VAL A 156 -0.53 -18.09 -14.23
CA VAL A 156 0.47 -19.05 -13.72
C VAL A 156 0.81 -20.10 -14.79
N LYS A 157 -0.18 -20.65 -15.50
CA LYS A 157 0.04 -21.61 -16.58
C LYS A 157 0.75 -20.99 -17.78
N ARG A 158 0.38 -19.75 -18.11
CA ARG A 158 1.01 -18.99 -19.19
C ARG A 158 2.48 -18.71 -18.90
N ILE A 159 2.80 -18.29 -17.66
CA ILE A 159 4.19 -18.04 -17.23
C ILE A 159 5.01 -19.34 -17.28
N ALA A 160 4.50 -20.44 -16.75
CA ALA A 160 5.19 -21.73 -16.76
C ALA A 160 5.47 -22.25 -18.19
N GLY A 161 4.55 -22.00 -19.14
CA GLY A 161 4.67 -22.40 -20.55
C GLY A 161 5.39 -21.39 -21.44
N PHE A 162 5.80 -20.24 -20.93
CA PHE A 162 6.30 -19.13 -21.76
C PHE A 162 7.54 -19.47 -22.58
N SER A 163 8.45 -20.28 -22.03
CA SER A 163 9.67 -20.74 -22.72
C SER A 163 9.42 -21.63 -23.94
N GLN A 164 8.22 -22.22 -24.04
CA GLN A 164 7.83 -23.04 -25.20
C GLN A 164 7.39 -22.20 -26.40
N GLY A 165 7.31 -20.88 -26.26
CA GLY A 165 6.97 -19.93 -27.30
C GLY A 165 5.47 -19.86 -27.61
N ASN A 166 5.05 -18.73 -28.21
CA ASN A 166 3.69 -18.44 -28.69
C ASN A 166 2.70 -17.80 -27.69
N ASP A 167 3.18 -17.00 -26.76
CA ASP A 167 2.28 -16.12 -25.99
C ASP A 167 2.70 -14.65 -26.08
N PRO A 168 2.57 -14.00 -27.26
CA PRO A 168 2.92 -12.59 -27.40
C PRO A 168 2.05 -11.68 -26.53
N ALA A 169 0.80 -12.10 -26.24
CA ALA A 169 -0.07 -11.36 -25.34
C ALA A 169 0.44 -11.37 -23.89
N LEU A 170 1.13 -12.44 -23.44
CA LEU A 170 1.77 -12.44 -22.12
C LEU A 170 2.98 -11.49 -22.09
N ALA A 171 3.78 -11.44 -23.16
CA ALA A 171 4.89 -10.50 -23.26
C ALA A 171 4.40 -9.05 -23.21
N ALA A 172 3.32 -8.72 -23.94
CA ALA A 172 2.68 -7.41 -23.87
C ALA A 172 2.13 -7.09 -22.48
N LEU A 173 1.50 -8.06 -21.81
CA LEU A 173 1.01 -7.91 -20.44
C LEU A 173 2.16 -7.66 -19.46
N MET A 174 3.27 -8.37 -19.56
CA MET A 174 4.45 -8.16 -18.70
C MET A 174 5.07 -6.78 -18.91
N PHE A 175 5.11 -6.30 -20.14
CA PHE A 175 5.53 -4.92 -20.42
C PHE A 175 4.62 -3.90 -19.74
N GLN A 176 3.29 -4.03 -19.92
CA GLN A 176 2.30 -3.14 -19.31
C GLN A 176 2.34 -3.19 -17.78
N TYR A 177 2.62 -4.36 -17.20
CA TYR A 177 2.74 -4.52 -15.74
C TYR A 177 3.97 -3.82 -15.16
N GLY A 178 5.02 -3.63 -15.96
CA GLY A 178 6.26 -2.94 -15.58
C GLY A 178 6.22 -1.40 -15.71
N LEU A 179 5.13 -0.86 -16.27
CA LEU A 179 4.90 0.59 -16.37
C LEU A 179 4.33 1.15 -15.07
#